data_bec6b12165b7ca739c5c52b9d59671b1
#
_entry.id   bec6b12165b7ca739c5c52b9d59671b1
#
_cell.length_a   1.000
_cell.length_b   1.000
_cell.length_c   1.000
_cell.angle_alpha   90.00
_cell.angle_beta   90.00
_cell.angle_gamma   90.00
#
_symmetry.space_group_name_H-M   'P 1'
#
loop_
_entity.id
_entity.type
_entity.pdbx_description
1 polymer ?
#
loop_
_entity_poly.entity_id
_entity_poly.type
_entity_poly.pdbx_seq_one_letter_code
_entity_poly.pdbx_strand_id
1 'polypeptide(L)'
;IDEYTTVHANGEKAGYYHFYQNEDGQFEIDDLFVFPKFQNHGIGSEVVKKCCASVRAPIILYVFIKNKRAVSLYKGLGFKISETIHNSRYIMKNDNRKYYAAYEERYKIAHQNGVRWASDQNSPIVMEIIKKYNIQPEHCLLEIGCGEGRDSATVLENGFHLMATDISPEAIDYCKKKMPDFESKFMVLDCLSSDLNEKFDFIYSIAVVHMFVLDEDRNGFYQFIRSHLKSDGIALICSMGDGNYEMQSDISNAFEIQEREHGSGKMMVAGTSCRMVSFSTFENELLRNGLKIIEKGITSAMPNFNSLMYAVVQ
;
A
#
# COMPACT_ATOMS: atom_id res chain seq x y z
N ILE A 1 27.67 -6.68 22.74
CA ILE A 1 27.66 -8.06 22.21
C ILE A 1 26.39 -8.16 21.41
N ASP A 2 26.54 -8.22 20.11
CA ASP A 2 25.43 -8.35 19.18
C ASP A 2 24.71 -9.66 19.46
N GLU A 3 23.41 -9.60 19.80
CA GLU A 3 22.68 -10.77 20.23
C GLU A 3 22.10 -11.51 19.02
N TYR A 4 22.60 -12.73 18.78
CA TYR A 4 22.00 -13.66 17.83
C TYR A 4 20.61 -14.07 18.28
N THR A 5 19.67 -14.02 17.34
CA THR A 5 18.32 -14.53 17.57
C THR A 5 18.27 -16.04 17.26
N THR A 6 17.82 -16.83 18.24
CA THR A 6 17.63 -18.27 18.04
C THR A 6 16.31 -18.55 17.31
N VAL A 7 16.39 -19.41 16.29
CA VAL A 7 15.23 -19.91 15.56
C VAL A 7 14.77 -21.24 16.16
N HIS A 8 13.47 -21.35 16.44
CA HIS A 8 12.86 -22.59 16.95
C HIS A 8 11.88 -23.18 15.95
N ALA A 9 11.85 -24.49 15.83
CA ALA A 9 10.87 -25.24 15.06
C ALA A 9 10.47 -26.50 15.87
N ASN A 10 9.18 -26.76 16.02
CA ASN A 10 8.62 -27.87 16.78
C ASN A 10 9.19 -27.99 18.22
N GLY A 11 9.44 -26.86 18.87
CA GLY A 11 9.99 -26.81 20.25
C GLY A 11 11.50 -27.01 20.35
N GLU A 12 12.21 -27.26 19.26
CA GLU A 12 13.66 -27.44 19.24
C GLU A 12 14.38 -26.24 18.61
N LYS A 13 15.64 -26.04 18.95
CA LYS A 13 16.49 -25.04 18.29
C LYS A 13 16.76 -25.52 16.86
N ALA A 14 16.35 -24.70 15.87
CA ALA A 14 16.46 -25.01 14.45
C ALA A 14 17.55 -24.23 13.72
N GLY A 15 18.04 -23.17 14.35
CA GLY A 15 19.06 -22.30 13.76
C GLY A 15 19.26 -21.01 14.54
N TYR A 16 19.93 -20.07 13.91
CA TYR A 16 20.13 -18.73 14.43
C TYR A 16 20.31 -17.73 13.28
N TYR A 17 20.14 -16.45 13.56
CA TYR A 17 20.45 -15.35 12.66
C TYR A 17 20.80 -14.09 13.46
N HIS A 18 21.51 -13.17 12.82
CA HIS A 18 21.78 -11.85 13.33
C HIS A 18 21.07 -10.83 12.43
N PHE A 19 20.28 -9.93 13.03
CA PHE A 19 19.56 -8.87 12.32
C PHE A 19 19.72 -7.58 13.10
N TYR A 20 20.38 -6.59 12.51
CA TYR A 20 20.77 -5.36 13.18
C TYR A 20 20.78 -4.19 12.20
N GLN A 21 20.89 -2.98 12.75
CA GLN A 21 21.12 -1.77 11.96
C GLN A 21 22.63 -1.47 11.97
N ASN A 22 23.24 -1.41 10.79
CA ASN A 22 24.65 -1.12 10.63
C ASN A 22 24.96 0.38 10.82
N GLU A 23 26.23 0.74 10.80
CA GLU A 23 26.70 2.13 11.00
C GLU A 23 26.17 3.11 9.94
N ASP A 24 25.85 2.63 8.75
CA ASP A 24 25.26 3.41 7.66
C ASP A 24 23.73 3.58 7.81
N GLY A 25 23.14 3.06 8.89
CA GLY A 25 21.70 3.12 9.15
C GLY A 25 20.87 2.12 8.33
N GLN A 26 21.50 1.20 7.60
CA GLN A 26 20.84 0.13 6.86
C GLN A 26 20.65 -1.09 7.76
N PHE A 27 19.53 -1.79 7.59
CA PHE A 27 19.36 -3.07 8.26
C PHE A 27 20.10 -4.18 7.52
N GLU A 28 20.71 -5.09 8.28
CA GLU A 28 21.50 -6.18 7.73
C GLU A 28 21.05 -7.53 8.32
N ILE A 29 20.84 -8.51 7.44
CA ILE A 29 20.67 -9.91 7.84
C ILE A 29 22.03 -10.58 7.66
N ASP A 30 22.64 -10.94 8.78
CA ASP A 30 23.93 -11.62 8.83
C ASP A 30 23.80 -12.99 9.49
N ASP A 31 24.73 -13.89 9.16
CA ASP A 31 24.87 -15.23 9.75
C ASP A 31 23.57 -16.06 9.85
N LEU A 32 22.63 -15.92 8.89
CA LEU A 32 21.46 -16.78 8.87
C LEU A 32 21.85 -18.24 8.64
N PHE A 33 21.73 -19.05 9.68
CA PHE A 33 22.05 -20.47 9.64
C PHE A 33 20.90 -21.33 10.15
N VAL A 34 20.45 -22.26 9.33
CA VAL A 34 19.47 -23.29 9.68
C VAL A 34 20.18 -24.63 9.79
N PHE A 35 20.03 -25.31 10.93
CA PHE A 35 20.69 -26.61 11.16
C PHE A 35 20.26 -27.66 10.13
N PRO A 36 21.18 -28.57 9.73
CA PRO A 36 20.95 -29.49 8.61
C PRO A 36 19.62 -30.27 8.68
N LYS A 37 19.24 -30.76 9.87
CA LYS A 37 18.00 -31.51 10.06
C LYS A 37 16.72 -30.69 9.83
N PHE A 38 16.80 -29.37 9.87
CA PHE A 38 15.68 -28.45 9.67
C PHE A 38 15.70 -27.72 8.32
N GLN A 39 16.72 -27.97 7.48
CA GLN A 39 16.78 -27.40 6.15
C GLN A 39 15.69 -28.01 5.23
N ASN A 40 15.35 -27.29 4.15
CA ASN A 40 14.30 -27.66 3.18
C ASN A 40 12.85 -27.61 3.70
N HIS A 41 12.61 -27.04 4.89
CA HIS A 41 11.28 -26.88 5.49
C HIS A 41 10.78 -25.42 5.47
N GLY A 42 11.38 -24.57 4.64
CA GLY A 42 10.95 -23.15 4.51
C GLY A 42 11.46 -22.22 5.62
N ILE A 43 12.11 -22.71 6.67
CA ILE A 43 12.51 -21.94 7.86
C ILE A 43 13.34 -20.70 7.51
N GLY A 44 14.32 -20.83 6.60
CA GLY A 44 15.12 -19.68 6.17
C GLY A 44 14.28 -18.58 5.50
N SER A 45 13.30 -18.98 4.67
CA SER A 45 12.34 -18.02 4.08
C SER A 45 11.53 -17.30 5.14
N GLU A 46 11.01 -18.01 6.14
CA GLU A 46 10.20 -17.44 7.21
C GLU A 46 11.00 -16.45 8.08
N VAL A 47 12.27 -16.76 8.37
CA VAL A 47 13.16 -15.83 9.08
C VAL A 47 13.35 -14.54 8.29
N VAL A 48 13.70 -14.64 7.01
CA VAL A 48 13.90 -13.45 6.17
C VAL A 48 12.62 -12.63 6.04
N LYS A 49 11.47 -13.27 5.82
CA LYS A 49 10.15 -12.59 5.80
C LYS A 49 9.88 -11.85 7.10
N LYS A 50 10.19 -12.48 8.26
CA LYS A 50 10.03 -11.86 9.57
C LYS A 50 10.93 -10.64 9.74
N CYS A 51 12.19 -10.70 9.30
CA CYS A 51 13.09 -9.54 9.29
C CYS A 51 12.52 -8.43 8.40
N CYS A 52 12.07 -8.77 7.18
CA CYS A 52 11.45 -7.79 6.28
C CYS A 52 10.19 -7.16 6.87
N ALA A 53 9.37 -7.92 7.58
CA ALA A 53 8.15 -7.41 8.21
C ALA A 53 8.40 -6.52 9.43
N SER A 54 9.56 -6.67 10.11
CA SER A 54 9.87 -5.94 11.35
C SER A 54 10.36 -4.51 11.14
N VAL A 55 10.78 -4.15 9.91
CA VAL A 55 11.32 -2.83 9.59
C VAL A 55 10.75 -2.30 8.27
N ARG A 56 10.71 -0.98 8.12
CA ARG A 56 10.26 -0.29 6.89
C ARG A 56 11.43 0.43 6.20
N ALA A 57 12.61 -0.17 6.24
CA ALA A 57 13.83 0.39 5.71
C ALA A 57 14.56 -0.65 4.83
N PRO A 58 15.44 -0.22 3.94
CA PRO A 58 16.20 -1.14 3.12
C PRO A 58 16.97 -2.15 3.95
N ILE A 59 16.96 -3.41 3.50
CA ILE A 59 17.68 -4.53 4.12
C ILE A 59 18.74 -5.00 3.15
N ILE A 60 19.95 -5.20 3.65
CA ILE A 60 21.06 -5.79 2.90
C ILE A 60 21.45 -7.15 3.47
N LEU A 61 22.10 -7.95 2.67
CA LEU A 61 22.76 -9.17 3.09
C LEU A 61 23.94 -9.50 2.16
N TYR A 62 24.86 -10.28 2.67
CA TYR A 62 26.01 -10.79 1.94
C TYR A 62 25.83 -12.28 1.67
N VAL A 63 26.05 -12.72 0.43
CA VAL A 63 25.90 -14.13 0.08
C VAL A 63 27.02 -14.57 -0.87
N PHE A 64 27.62 -15.73 -0.62
CA PHE A 64 28.59 -16.30 -1.53
C PHE A 64 27.96 -16.65 -2.88
N ILE A 65 28.58 -16.24 -3.99
CA ILE A 65 28.13 -16.51 -5.37
C ILE A 65 27.95 -18.02 -5.61
N LYS A 66 28.76 -18.84 -4.98
CA LYS A 66 28.68 -20.32 -5.07
C LYS A 66 27.47 -20.90 -4.34
N ASN A 67 26.88 -20.17 -3.37
CA ASN A 67 25.68 -20.61 -2.67
C ASN A 67 24.43 -20.29 -3.50
N LYS A 68 24.29 -20.99 -4.64
CA LYS A 68 23.19 -20.76 -5.59
C LYS A 68 21.81 -20.88 -4.94
N ARG A 69 21.68 -21.75 -3.93
CA ARG A 69 20.44 -21.97 -3.20
C ARG A 69 20.03 -20.74 -2.39
N ALA A 70 20.96 -20.18 -1.62
CA ALA A 70 20.69 -18.94 -0.86
C ALA A 70 20.42 -17.76 -1.80
N VAL A 71 21.19 -17.62 -2.88
CA VAL A 71 20.96 -16.57 -3.90
C VAL A 71 19.54 -16.70 -4.49
N SER A 72 19.10 -17.91 -4.83
CA SER A 72 17.75 -18.13 -5.35
C SER A 72 16.66 -17.83 -4.32
N LEU A 73 16.88 -18.22 -3.06
CA LEU A 73 16.00 -17.91 -1.94
C LEU A 73 15.81 -16.39 -1.80
N TYR A 74 16.91 -15.64 -1.71
CA TYR A 74 16.86 -14.21 -1.52
C TYR A 74 16.23 -13.48 -2.73
N LYS A 75 16.54 -13.93 -3.96
CA LYS A 75 15.86 -13.40 -5.16
C LYS A 75 14.34 -13.64 -5.11
N GLY A 76 13.91 -14.83 -4.70
CA GLY A 76 12.49 -15.16 -4.54
C GLY A 76 11.79 -14.35 -3.42
N LEU A 77 12.55 -13.73 -2.52
CA LEU A 77 12.07 -12.85 -1.46
C LEU A 77 12.28 -11.35 -1.79
N GLY A 78 12.53 -11.02 -3.05
CA GLY A 78 12.61 -9.63 -3.53
C GLY A 78 13.98 -8.97 -3.39
N PHE A 79 15.02 -9.70 -2.97
CA PHE A 79 16.38 -9.14 -2.94
C PHE A 79 16.99 -9.11 -4.35
N LYS A 80 17.55 -7.97 -4.72
CA LYS A 80 18.28 -7.76 -5.98
C LYS A 80 19.79 -7.70 -5.69
N ILE A 81 20.62 -8.18 -6.64
CA ILE A 81 22.07 -8.01 -6.54
C ILE A 81 22.38 -6.54 -6.78
N SER A 82 22.94 -5.87 -5.78
CA SER A 82 23.38 -4.47 -5.88
C SER A 82 24.86 -4.36 -6.24
N GLU A 83 25.68 -5.29 -5.76
CA GLU A 83 27.13 -5.26 -5.96
C GLU A 83 27.74 -6.65 -5.93
N THR A 84 28.93 -6.79 -6.53
CA THR A 84 29.75 -8.00 -6.47
C THR A 84 31.09 -7.68 -5.86
N ILE A 85 31.41 -8.34 -4.73
CA ILE A 85 32.65 -8.12 -3.98
C ILE A 85 33.65 -9.26 -4.30
N HIS A 86 34.85 -8.86 -4.69
CA HIS A 86 36.00 -9.78 -4.95
C HIS A 86 35.63 -11.01 -5.79
N ASN A 87 34.66 -10.91 -6.71
CA ASN A 87 34.15 -12.01 -7.51
C ASN A 87 33.75 -13.28 -6.69
N SER A 88 33.49 -13.12 -5.39
CA SER A 88 33.19 -14.22 -4.47
C SER A 88 31.86 -14.09 -3.75
N ARG A 89 31.37 -12.87 -3.53
CA ARG A 89 30.13 -12.55 -2.81
C ARG A 89 29.29 -11.56 -3.59
N TYR A 90 27.97 -11.67 -3.44
CA TYR A 90 27.03 -10.61 -3.76
C TYR A 90 26.67 -9.84 -2.50
N ILE A 91 26.54 -8.51 -2.63
CA ILE A 91 25.66 -7.73 -1.76
C ILE A 91 24.30 -7.80 -2.42
N MET A 92 23.31 -8.27 -1.68
CA MET A 92 21.93 -8.24 -2.15
C MET A 92 21.14 -7.29 -1.27
N LYS A 93 20.29 -6.48 -1.89
CA LYS A 93 19.48 -5.46 -1.24
C LYS A 93 18.00 -5.70 -1.53
N ASN A 94 17.20 -5.69 -0.49
CA ASN A 94 15.75 -5.52 -0.57
C ASN A 94 15.43 -4.11 -0.11
N ASP A 95 14.76 -3.34 -0.94
CA ASP A 95 14.33 -1.98 -0.60
C ASP A 95 13.31 -2.00 0.55
N ASN A 96 12.67 -3.14 0.74
CA ASN A 96 11.71 -3.43 1.82
C ASN A 96 10.57 -2.40 1.95
N ARG A 97 10.47 -1.51 0.98
CA ARG A 97 9.34 -0.60 0.87
C ARG A 97 8.15 -1.34 0.27
N LYS A 98 6.98 -1.09 0.82
CA LYS A 98 5.74 -1.61 0.25
C LYS A 98 5.52 -0.96 -1.12
N TYR A 99 5.49 -1.74 -2.18
CA TYR A 99 5.39 -1.24 -3.56
C TYR A 99 4.21 -0.27 -3.76
N TYR A 100 3.12 -0.51 -3.06
CA TYR A 100 1.92 0.33 -3.10
C TYR A 100 2.06 1.65 -2.33
N ALA A 101 3.13 1.83 -1.54
CA ALA A 101 3.41 3.09 -0.84
C ALA A 101 4.27 4.08 -1.65
N ALA A 102 4.49 3.81 -2.95
CA ALA A 102 5.34 4.64 -3.80
C ALA A 102 4.83 6.08 -3.99
N TYR A 103 3.55 6.33 -3.70
CA TYR A 103 3.00 7.70 -3.70
C TYR A 103 3.65 8.61 -2.64
N GLU A 104 4.16 8.08 -1.54
CA GLU A 104 4.93 8.86 -0.56
C GLU A 104 6.10 9.61 -1.23
N GLU A 105 6.92 8.90 -2.02
CA GLU A 105 8.02 9.53 -2.75
C GLU A 105 7.52 10.48 -3.85
N ARG A 106 6.41 10.18 -4.47
CA ARG A 106 5.80 11.04 -5.48
C ARG A 106 5.35 12.36 -4.90
N TYR A 107 4.65 12.35 -3.76
CA TYR A 107 4.23 13.56 -3.06
C TYR A 107 5.43 14.37 -2.58
N LYS A 108 6.45 13.75 -1.99
CA LYS A 108 7.69 14.43 -1.60
C LYS A 108 8.33 15.19 -2.76
N ILE A 109 8.48 14.54 -3.91
CA ILE A 109 9.07 15.18 -5.09
C ILE A 109 8.19 16.34 -5.58
N ALA A 110 6.88 16.15 -5.66
CA ALA A 110 5.96 17.21 -6.09
C ALA A 110 6.01 18.42 -5.14
N HIS A 111 5.91 18.19 -3.83
CA HIS A 111 5.94 19.26 -2.83
C HIS A 111 7.29 19.98 -2.77
N GLN A 112 8.41 19.28 -2.95
CA GLN A 112 9.73 19.90 -3.07
C GLN A 112 9.85 20.82 -4.28
N ASN A 113 9.10 20.54 -5.34
CA ASN A 113 8.99 21.40 -6.52
C ASN A 113 7.90 22.47 -6.38
N GLY A 114 7.29 22.62 -5.20
CA GLY A 114 6.27 23.62 -4.91
C GLY A 114 4.92 23.38 -5.60
N VAL A 115 4.65 22.14 -6.05
CA VAL A 115 3.41 21.79 -6.73
C VAL A 115 2.66 20.69 -5.97
N ARG A 116 1.35 20.67 -6.16
CA ARG A 116 0.44 19.64 -5.72
C ARG A 116 0.33 18.57 -6.81
N TRP A 117 0.36 17.29 -6.42
CA TRP A 117 0.23 16.21 -7.38
C TRP A 117 -1.23 16.02 -7.86
N ALA A 118 -2.18 16.02 -6.93
CA ALA A 118 -3.58 15.83 -7.26
C ALA A 118 -4.22 17.11 -7.82
N SER A 119 -5.25 16.93 -8.64
CA SER A 119 -6.14 18.01 -9.09
C SER A 119 -6.89 18.64 -7.90
N ASP A 120 -7.26 19.92 -8.03
CA ASP A 120 -8.12 20.62 -7.05
C ASP A 120 -9.60 20.21 -7.14
N GLN A 121 -10.00 19.58 -8.25
CA GLN A 121 -11.39 19.18 -8.43
C GLN A 121 -11.68 17.90 -7.67
N ASN A 122 -12.69 17.93 -6.79
CA ASN A 122 -13.19 16.76 -6.08
C ASN A 122 -13.82 15.72 -7.01
N SER A 123 -14.04 14.52 -6.49
CA SER A 123 -14.75 13.44 -7.17
C SER A 123 -16.26 13.55 -6.88
N PRO A 124 -17.10 14.02 -7.83
CA PRO A 124 -18.52 14.24 -7.58
C PRO A 124 -19.26 13.01 -7.04
N ILE A 125 -18.82 11.82 -7.44
CA ILE A 125 -19.43 10.55 -7.04
C ILE A 125 -19.52 10.37 -5.51
N VAL A 126 -18.59 10.93 -4.74
CA VAL A 126 -18.61 10.80 -3.28
C VAL A 126 -19.88 11.46 -2.72
N MET A 127 -20.11 12.73 -3.10
CA MET A 127 -21.29 13.47 -2.65
C MET A 127 -22.59 12.94 -3.28
N GLU A 128 -22.55 12.41 -4.50
CA GLU A 128 -23.69 11.77 -5.14
C GLU A 128 -24.12 10.52 -4.36
N ILE A 129 -23.19 9.67 -3.94
CA ILE A 129 -23.47 8.48 -3.13
C ILE A 129 -23.96 8.87 -1.73
N ILE A 130 -23.31 9.84 -1.07
CA ILE A 130 -23.76 10.39 0.21
C ILE A 130 -25.23 10.81 0.13
N LYS A 131 -25.61 11.57 -0.89
CA LYS A 131 -26.97 12.02 -1.10
C LYS A 131 -27.92 10.86 -1.44
N LYS A 132 -27.52 9.97 -2.36
CA LYS A 132 -28.34 8.88 -2.84
C LYS A 132 -28.72 7.90 -1.74
N TYR A 133 -27.78 7.59 -0.85
CA TYR A 133 -27.99 6.65 0.27
C TYR A 133 -28.34 7.34 1.58
N ASN A 134 -28.66 8.66 1.52
CA ASN A 134 -29.09 9.44 2.67
C ASN A 134 -28.12 9.36 3.87
N ILE A 135 -26.80 9.41 3.60
CA ILE A 135 -25.80 9.50 4.64
C ILE A 135 -25.92 10.84 5.34
N GLN A 136 -26.02 10.83 6.67
CA GLN A 136 -26.24 12.03 7.48
C GLN A 136 -24.93 12.59 8.03
N PRO A 137 -24.84 13.89 8.35
CA PRO A 137 -23.62 14.50 8.91
C PRO A 137 -23.12 13.85 10.20
N GLU A 138 -24.00 13.32 11.04
CA GLU A 138 -23.70 12.63 12.29
C GLU A 138 -23.18 11.18 12.08
N HIS A 139 -23.28 10.63 10.90
CA HIS A 139 -22.69 9.33 10.58
C HIS A 139 -21.17 9.40 10.60
N CYS A 140 -20.51 8.31 11.01
CA CYS A 140 -19.07 8.17 10.98
C CYS A 140 -18.60 7.75 9.58
N LEU A 141 -17.77 8.55 8.96
CA LEU A 141 -17.23 8.31 7.63
C LEU A 141 -15.73 8.00 7.69
N LEU A 142 -15.26 7.11 6.81
CA LEU A 142 -13.84 6.81 6.62
C LEU A 142 -13.47 6.98 5.16
N GLU A 143 -12.42 7.75 4.89
CA GLU A 143 -11.75 7.78 3.60
C GLU A 143 -10.44 7.00 3.65
N ILE A 144 -10.28 6.04 2.75
CA ILE A 144 -9.03 5.27 2.60
C ILE A 144 -8.30 5.79 1.36
N GLY A 145 -7.07 6.31 1.56
CA GLY A 145 -6.27 6.89 0.50
C GLY A 145 -6.70 8.30 0.12
N CYS A 146 -6.79 9.20 1.10
CA CYS A 146 -7.22 10.58 0.88
C CYS A 146 -6.24 11.42 0.05
N GLY A 147 -4.99 10.96 -0.10
CA GLY A 147 -3.93 11.71 -0.77
C GLY A 147 -3.78 13.12 -0.19
N GLU A 148 -3.78 14.12 -1.04
CA GLU A 148 -3.69 15.55 -0.65
C GLU A 148 -5.04 16.16 -0.24
N GLY A 149 -6.02 15.33 0.15
CA GLY A 149 -7.26 15.75 0.81
C GLY A 149 -8.31 16.37 -0.10
N ARG A 150 -8.28 16.08 -1.40
CA ARG A 150 -9.20 16.67 -2.38
C ARG A 150 -10.67 16.36 -2.09
N ASP A 151 -10.99 15.09 -1.87
CA ASP A 151 -12.35 14.65 -1.59
C ASP A 151 -12.71 14.89 -0.11
N SER A 152 -11.72 14.72 0.79
CA SER A 152 -11.85 15.02 2.23
C SER A 152 -12.31 16.47 2.47
N ALA A 153 -11.73 17.45 1.78
CA ALA A 153 -12.08 18.86 1.93
C ALA A 153 -13.58 19.08 1.71
N THR A 154 -14.11 18.56 0.60
CA THR A 154 -15.53 18.71 0.26
C THR A 154 -16.43 18.04 1.32
N VAL A 155 -16.07 16.84 1.79
CA VAL A 155 -16.88 16.12 2.79
C VAL A 155 -16.86 16.84 4.13
N LEU A 156 -15.69 17.31 4.59
CA LEU A 156 -15.54 18.04 5.85
C LEU A 156 -16.24 19.41 5.82
N GLU A 157 -16.10 20.16 4.73
CA GLU A 157 -16.74 21.48 4.55
C GLU A 157 -18.28 21.38 4.49
N ASN A 158 -18.82 20.21 4.08
CA ASN A 158 -20.25 19.92 4.17
C ASN A 158 -20.70 19.42 5.56
N GLY A 159 -19.80 19.43 6.55
CA GLY A 159 -20.13 19.18 7.96
C GLY A 159 -20.18 17.68 8.35
N PHE A 160 -19.70 16.76 7.50
CA PHE A 160 -19.69 15.35 7.82
C PHE A 160 -18.58 14.98 8.82
N HIS A 161 -18.85 13.97 9.64
CA HIS A 161 -17.89 13.41 10.58
C HIS A 161 -16.96 12.42 9.86
N LEU A 162 -15.87 12.92 9.29
CA LEU A 162 -14.91 12.14 8.51
C LEU A 162 -13.62 11.86 9.27
N MET A 163 -13.12 10.64 9.16
CA MET A 163 -11.72 10.25 9.36
C MET A 163 -11.10 10.05 7.97
N ALA A 164 -10.12 10.86 7.60
CA ALA A 164 -9.42 10.78 6.32
C ALA A 164 -8.04 10.17 6.51
N THR A 165 -7.74 9.11 5.77
CA THR A 165 -6.51 8.33 5.98
C THR A 165 -5.73 8.13 4.68
N ASP A 166 -4.40 8.12 4.79
CA ASP A 166 -3.50 7.75 3.71
C ASP A 166 -2.27 7.02 4.29
N ILE A 167 -1.66 6.15 3.49
CA ILE A 167 -0.40 5.49 3.88
C ILE A 167 0.79 6.46 3.89
N SER A 168 0.68 7.57 3.16
CA SER A 168 1.73 8.58 2.99
C SER A 168 1.71 9.61 4.12
N PRO A 169 2.74 9.66 5.00
CA PRO A 169 2.93 10.75 5.94
C PRO A 169 3.00 12.12 5.26
N GLU A 170 3.67 12.22 4.11
CA GLU A 170 3.79 13.48 3.36
C GLU A 170 2.42 14.04 2.94
N ALA A 171 1.53 13.16 2.43
CA ALA A 171 0.18 13.56 2.07
C ALA A 171 -0.64 14.02 3.29
N ILE A 172 -0.55 13.29 4.40
CA ILE A 172 -1.24 13.65 5.65
C ILE A 172 -0.74 14.97 6.22
N ASP A 173 0.57 15.18 6.23
CA ASP A 173 1.16 16.45 6.69
C ASP A 173 0.75 17.63 5.79
N TYR A 174 0.64 17.39 4.49
CA TYR A 174 0.10 18.38 3.56
C TYR A 174 -1.37 18.74 3.91
N CYS A 175 -2.22 17.72 4.11
CA CYS A 175 -3.63 17.92 4.47
C CYS A 175 -3.77 18.73 5.76
N LYS A 176 -3.03 18.38 6.81
CA LYS A 176 -3.04 19.10 8.11
C LYS A 176 -2.64 20.55 7.96
N LYS A 177 -1.59 20.85 7.19
CA LYS A 177 -1.15 22.22 6.90
C LYS A 177 -2.17 23.00 6.07
N LYS A 178 -2.82 22.35 5.10
CA LYS A 178 -3.79 22.96 4.20
C LYS A 178 -5.14 23.22 4.88
N MET A 179 -5.53 22.35 5.80
CA MET A 179 -6.82 22.36 6.49
C MET A 179 -6.62 22.30 8.03
N PRO A 180 -6.05 23.36 8.65
CA PRO A 180 -5.70 23.35 10.06
C PRO A 180 -6.91 23.17 10.99
N ASP A 181 -8.09 23.65 10.60
CA ASP A 181 -9.33 23.49 11.36
C ASP A 181 -9.78 22.01 11.42
N PHE A 182 -9.30 21.17 10.51
CA PHE A 182 -9.59 19.76 10.41
C PHE A 182 -8.35 18.86 10.67
N GLU A 183 -7.27 19.40 11.24
CA GLU A 183 -6.00 18.67 11.44
C GLU A 183 -6.22 17.31 12.10
N SER A 184 -7.06 17.23 13.13
CA SER A 184 -7.36 16.01 13.88
C SER A 184 -8.11 14.94 13.07
N LYS A 185 -8.62 15.28 11.90
CA LYS A 185 -9.34 14.35 11.00
C LYS A 185 -8.44 13.56 10.08
N PHE A 186 -7.16 13.94 9.97
CA PHE A 186 -6.19 13.32 9.08
C PHE A 186 -5.22 12.42 9.83
N MET A 187 -5.09 11.16 9.40
CA MET A 187 -4.26 10.16 10.06
C MET A 187 -3.51 9.30 9.05
N VAL A 188 -2.24 9.00 9.36
CA VAL A 188 -1.48 8.00 8.59
C VAL A 188 -2.01 6.61 8.92
N LEU A 189 -2.44 5.88 7.89
CA LEU A 189 -2.99 4.53 8.02
C LEU A 189 -2.57 3.67 6.82
N ASP A 190 -2.02 2.52 7.11
CA ASP A 190 -1.86 1.45 6.13
C ASP A 190 -2.95 0.39 6.37
N CYS A 191 -3.98 0.40 5.56
CA CYS A 191 -5.13 -0.50 5.68
C CYS A 191 -4.79 -2.00 5.56
N LEU A 192 -3.59 -2.36 5.07
CA LEU A 192 -3.16 -3.75 4.99
C LEU A 192 -2.43 -4.26 6.25
N SER A 193 -2.01 -3.36 7.15
CA SER A 193 -1.22 -3.75 8.32
C SER A 193 -1.68 -3.07 9.63
N SER A 194 -2.65 -2.19 9.54
CA SER A 194 -3.24 -1.49 10.69
C SER A 194 -4.68 -1.91 10.88
N ASP A 195 -5.18 -1.72 12.09
CA ASP A 195 -6.58 -1.94 12.45
C ASP A 195 -7.13 -0.69 13.15
N LEU A 196 -8.42 -0.48 13.07
CA LEU A 196 -9.13 0.60 13.75
C LEU A 196 -10.12 -0.01 14.74
N ASN A 197 -10.25 0.59 15.93
CA ASN A 197 -11.22 0.15 16.92
C ASN A 197 -12.66 0.63 16.62
N GLU A 198 -12.85 1.33 15.52
CA GLU A 198 -14.11 1.97 15.13
C GLU A 198 -14.73 1.31 13.92
N LYS A 199 -16.06 1.41 13.81
CA LYS A 199 -16.82 1.01 12.63
C LYS A 199 -17.56 2.22 12.05
N PHE A 200 -17.71 2.20 10.73
CA PHE A 200 -18.18 3.34 9.96
C PHE A 200 -19.50 3.06 9.27
N ASP A 201 -20.32 4.09 9.15
CA ASP A 201 -21.58 4.06 8.40
C ASP A 201 -21.32 4.12 6.89
N PHE A 202 -20.27 4.87 6.52
CA PHE A 202 -19.85 4.99 5.13
C PHE A 202 -18.32 4.97 5.01
N ILE A 203 -17.81 4.06 4.20
CA ILE A 203 -16.39 4.01 3.83
C ILE A 203 -16.27 4.34 2.35
N TYR A 204 -15.34 5.21 1.98
CA TYR A 204 -15.06 5.42 0.56
C TYR A 204 -13.56 5.41 0.26
N SER A 205 -13.27 4.97 -0.96
CA SER A 205 -11.89 4.87 -1.46
C SER A 205 -11.88 5.16 -2.96
N ILE A 206 -11.25 6.26 -3.33
CA ILE A 206 -11.22 6.74 -4.71
C ILE A 206 -9.84 6.53 -5.32
N ALA A 207 -9.77 5.64 -6.30
CA ALA A 207 -8.54 5.34 -7.03
C ALA A 207 -7.39 4.84 -6.12
N VAL A 208 -7.67 3.89 -5.23
CA VAL A 208 -6.67 3.25 -4.34
C VAL A 208 -6.47 1.78 -4.69
N VAL A 209 -7.55 0.99 -4.79
CA VAL A 209 -7.45 -0.47 -4.95
C VAL A 209 -6.63 -0.92 -6.15
N HIS A 210 -6.58 -0.12 -7.21
CA HIS A 210 -5.73 -0.42 -8.37
C HIS A 210 -4.22 -0.30 -8.09
N MET A 211 -3.82 0.30 -6.96
CA MET A 211 -2.42 0.32 -6.53
C MET A 211 -1.95 -1.04 -6.01
N PHE A 212 -2.88 -1.87 -5.54
CA PHE A 212 -2.59 -3.22 -5.07
C PHE A 212 -2.54 -4.18 -6.27
N VAL A 213 -1.33 -4.68 -6.57
CA VAL A 213 -1.07 -5.59 -7.70
C VAL A 213 -1.27 -7.04 -7.27
N LEU A 214 -0.83 -7.40 -6.06
CA LEU A 214 -0.93 -8.77 -5.56
C LEU A 214 -2.34 -9.09 -5.06
N ASP A 215 -2.80 -10.33 -5.32
CA ASP A 215 -4.13 -10.78 -4.88
C ASP A 215 -4.28 -10.73 -3.35
N GLU A 216 -3.22 -11.04 -2.61
CA GLU A 216 -3.21 -10.97 -1.14
C GLU A 216 -3.48 -9.56 -0.63
N ASP A 217 -2.87 -8.54 -1.25
CA ASP A 217 -3.04 -7.14 -0.86
C ASP A 217 -4.45 -6.64 -1.20
N ARG A 218 -4.96 -7.01 -2.39
CA ARG A 218 -6.35 -6.68 -2.78
C ARG A 218 -7.36 -7.31 -1.84
N ASN A 219 -7.17 -8.59 -1.49
CA ASN A 219 -8.02 -9.26 -0.51
C ASN A 219 -7.92 -8.59 0.87
N GLY A 220 -6.72 -8.24 1.34
CA GLY A 220 -6.51 -7.50 2.59
C GLY A 220 -7.28 -6.18 2.62
N PHE A 221 -7.23 -5.41 1.51
CA PHE A 221 -7.97 -4.15 1.37
C PHE A 221 -9.51 -4.36 1.48
N TYR A 222 -10.07 -5.34 0.80
CA TYR A 222 -11.50 -5.61 0.88
C TYR A 222 -11.91 -6.14 2.26
N GLN A 223 -11.07 -6.96 2.89
CA GLN A 223 -11.31 -7.46 4.25
C GLN A 223 -11.24 -6.32 5.28
N PHE A 224 -10.32 -5.36 5.11
CA PHE A 224 -10.28 -4.16 5.95
C PHE A 224 -11.60 -3.39 5.85
N ILE A 225 -12.09 -3.11 4.65
CA ILE A 225 -13.39 -2.44 4.46
C ILE A 225 -14.50 -3.20 5.16
N ARG A 226 -14.62 -4.50 4.90
CA ARG A 226 -15.67 -5.34 5.50
C ARG A 226 -15.62 -5.34 7.02
N SER A 227 -14.43 -5.44 7.61
CA SER A 227 -14.26 -5.50 9.07
C SER A 227 -14.60 -4.18 9.76
N HIS A 228 -14.51 -3.06 9.05
CA HIS A 228 -14.77 -1.72 9.60
C HIS A 228 -16.13 -1.14 9.20
N LEU A 229 -16.93 -1.83 8.38
CA LEU A 229 -18.31 -1.42 8.14
C LEU A 229 -19.21 -1.78 9.34
N LYS A 230 -20.15 -0.90 9.66
CA LYS A 230 -21.31 -1.23 10.52
C LYS A 230 -22.24 -2.21 9.79
N SER A 231 -23.16 -2.85 10.50
CA SER A 231 -24.10 -3.82 9.92
C SER A 231 -24.93 -3.27 8.76
N ASP A 232 -25.27 -1.99 8.82
CA ASP A 232 -26.08 -1.28 7.82
C ASP A 232 -25.23 -0.32 7.00
N GLY A 233 -23.91 -0.29 7.26
CA GLY A 233 -22.95 0.55 6.57
C GLY A 233 -22.77 0.15 5.12
N ILE A 234 -22.36 1.10 4.29
CA ILE A 234 -22.02 0.87 2.89
C ILE A 234 -20.62 1.39 2.57
N ALA A 235 -19.99 0.83 1.53
CA ALA A 235 -18.74 1.38 1.04
C ALA A 235 -18.81 1.69 -0.45
N LEU A 236 -18.18 2.81 -0.85
CA LEU A 236 -17.92 3.18 -2.23
C LEU A 236 -16.45 2.87 -2.57
N ILE A 237 -16.23 2.00 -3.53
CA ILE A 237 -14.89 1.63 -3.98
C ILE A 237 -14.75 1.98 -5.45
N CYS A 238 -13.85 2.92 -5.76
CA CYS A 238 -13.54 3.30 -7.14
C CYS A 238 -12.15 2.79 -7.54
N SER A 239 -12.09 2.11 -8.68
CA SER A 239 -10.87 1.54 -9.26
C SER A 239 -10.63 2.07 -10.67
N MET A 240 -9.37 2.29 -11.01
CA MET A 240 -8.99 2.60 -12.38
C MET A 240 -9.37 1.43 -13.31
N GLY A 241 -9.95 1.74 -14.45
CA GLY A 241 -10.32 0.78 -15.49
C GLY A 241 -11.61 1.15 -16.20
N ASP A 242 -11.81 0.55 -17.38
CA ASP A 242 -12.99 0.72 -18.25
C ASP A 242 -13.99 -0.45 -18.11
N GLY A 243 -13.72 -1.39 -17.23
CA GLY A 243 -14.54 -2.57 -17.01
C GLY A 243 -14.23 -3.76 -17.92
N ASN A 244 -13.35 -3.63 -18.90
CA ASN A 244 -13.01 -4.69 -19.86
C ASN A 244 -11.52 -5.01 -19.87
N TYR A 245 -10.67 -3.98 -19.85
CA TYR A 245 -9.22 -4.12 -19.98
C TYR A 245 -8.58 -4.53 -18.66
N GLU A 246 -7.75 -5.56 -18.71
CA GLU A 246 -6.96 -6.03 -17.57
C GLU A 246 -5.47 -5.85 -17.82
N MET A 247 -4.76 -5.32 -16.83
CA MET A 247 -3.30 -5.19 -16.83
C MET A 247 -2.75 -5.09 -15.43
N GLN A 248 -1.49 -5.45 -15.27
CA GLN A 248 -0.76 -5.20 -14.04
C GLN A 248 0.69 -4.78 -14.33
N SER A 249 1.20 -3.87 -13.53
CA SER A 249 2.59 -3.45 -13.58
C SER A 249 3.48 -4.46 -12.86
N ASP A 250 4.76 -4.50 -13.25
CA ASP A 250 5.77 -5.17 -12.46
C ASP A 250 6.03 -4.35 -11.18
N ILE A 251 5.79 -4.93 -10.02
CA ILE A 251 5.98 -4.28 -8.70
C ILE A 251 7.44 -3.91 -8.44
N SER A 252 8.38 -4.55 -9.12
CA SER A 252 9.81 -4.23 -9.01
C SER A 252 10.16 -2.84 -9.56
N ASN A 253 9.30 -2.26 -10.39
CA ASN A 253 9.47 -0.93 -10.97
C ASN A 253 8.83 0.18 -10.10
N ALA A 254 8.17 -0.18 -9.00
CA ALA A 254 7.71 0.80 -8.03
C ALA A 254 8.91 1.58 -7.47
N PHE A 255 8.74 2.89 -7.29
CA PHE A 255 9.75 3.86 -6.88
C PHE A 255 10.81 4.23 -7.93
N GLU A 256 10.87 3.58 -9.10
CA GLU A 256 11.75 4.02 -10.17
C GLU A 256 11.35 5.42 -10.65
N ILE A 257 12.34 6.32 -10.78
CA ILE A 257 12.08 7.68 -11.23
C ILE A 257 11.75 7.66 -12.73
N GLN A 258 10.61 8.23 -13.09
CA GLN A 258 10.10 8.28 -14.44
C GLN A 258 9.44 9.61 -14.76
N GLU A 259 9.45 10.00 -16.04
CA GLU A 259 8.74 11.20 -16.49
C GLU A 259 7.23 10.96 -16.48
N ARG A 260 6.48 11.91 -15.93
CA ARG A 260 5.03 11.94 -15.95
C ARG A 260 4.53 13.33 -16.36
N GLU A 261 3.44 13.34 -17.11
CA GLU A 261 2.70 14.58 -17.36
C GLU A 261 1.95 14.99 -16.09
N HIS A 262 2.01 16.28 -15.80
CA HIS A 262 1.35 16.92 -14.69
C HIS A 262 0.74 18.25 -15.17
N GLY A 263 -0.23 18.81 -14.45
CA GLY A 263 -0.85 20.11 -14.82
C GLY A 263 0.15 21.26 -14.92
N SER A 264 1.29 21.19 -14.23
CA SER A 264 2.40 22.14 -14.32
C SER A 264 3.44 21.82 -15.42
N GLY A 265 3.25 20.77 -16.20
CA GLY A 265 4.19 20.27 -17.20
C GLY A 265 4.76 18.90 -16.87
N LYS A 266 5.82 18.51 -17.54
CA LYS A 266 6.49 17.21 -17.29
C LYS A 266 7.31 17.24 -16.01
N MET A 267 7.18 16.19 -15.21
CA MET A 267 7.91 16.00 -13.96
C MET A 267 8.56 14.63 -13.88
N MET A 268 9.75 14.59 -13.32
CA MET A 268 10.41 13.34 -12.92
C MET A 268 9.94 12.95 -11.52
N VAL A 269 9.19 11.87 -11.40
CA VAL A 269 8.58 11.41 -10.14
C VAL A 269 8.72 9.92 -9.96
N ALA A 270 8.50 9.44 -8.74
CA ALA A 270 8.49 8.01 -8.44
C ALA A 270 7.37 7.29 -9.21
N GLY A 271 7.70 6.18 -9.85
CA GLY A 271 6.76 5.23 -10.43
C GLY A 271 5.89 4.60 -9.35
N THR A 272 4.63 4.36 -9.67
CA THR A 272 3.68 3.68 -8.81
C THR A 272 3.19 2.40 -9.47
N SER A 273 2.77 1.44 -8.66
CA SER A 273 2.14 0.22 -9.14
C SER A 273 0.72 0.48 -9.65
N CYS A 274 0.26 -0.37 -10.56
CA CYS A 274 -1.10 -0.32 -11.06
C CYS A 274 -1.57 -1.71 -11.49
N ARG A 275 -2.78 -2.08 -11.10
CA ARG A 275 -3.51 -3.24 -11.64
C ARG A 275 -4.93 -2.81 -11.99
N MET A 276 -5.24 -2.83 -13.28
CA MET A 276 -6.58 -2.67 -13.78
C MET A 276 -7.21 -4.05 -13.99
N VAL A 277 -8.46 -4.18 -13.66
CA VAL A 277 -9.24 -5.42 -13.77
C VAL A 277 -10.54 -5.17 -14.52
N SER A 278 -11.12 -6.22 -15.12
CA SER A 278 -12.46 -6.16 -15.68
C SER A 278 -13.53 -6.07 -14.60
N PHE A 279 -14.77 -5.71 -14.96
CA PHE A 279 -15.89 -5.77 -14.04
C PHE A 279 -16.10 -7.18 -13.48
N SER A 280 -15.94 -8.21 -14.30
CA SER A 280 -16.07 -9.60 -13.85
C SER A 280 -15.07 -9.94 -12.75
N THR A 281 -13.82 -9.54 -12.91
CA THR A 281 -12.77 -9.75 -11.89
C THR A 281 -13.05 -8.91 -10.64
N PHE A 282 -13.42 -7.63 -10.79
CA PHE A 282 -13.74 -6.75 -9.68
C PHE A 282 -14.92 -7.27 -8.83
N GLU A 283 -15.99 -7.69 -9.48
CA GLU A 283 -17.15 -8.29 -8.80
C GLU A 283 -16.79 -9.58 -8.04
N ASN A 284 -16.01 -10.46 -8.69
CA ASN A 284 -15.56 -11.69 -8.07
C ASN A 284 -14.66 -11.43 -6.84
N GLU A 285 -13.80 -10.41 -6.90
CA GLU A 285 -12.98 -9.99 -5.77
C GLU A 285 -13.84 -9.52 -4.59
N LEU A 286 -14.83 -8.65 -4.85
CA LEU A 286 -15.75 -8.14 -3.83
C LEU A 286 -16.55 -9.26 -3.17
N LEU A 287 -17.21 -10.11 -3.99
CA LEU A 287 -18.04 -11.21 -3.51
C LEU A 287 -17.24 -12.24 -2.71
N ARG A 288 -16.04 -12.60 -3.18
CA ARG A 288 -15.14 -13.55 -2.50
C ARG A 288 -14.69 -13.05 -1.13
N ASN A 289 -14.59 -11.73 -0.95
CA ASN A 289 -14.28 -11.12 0.33
C ASN A 289 -15.52 -10.78 1.17
N GLY A 290 -16.71 -11.25 0.75
CA GLY A 290 -17.97 -11.15 1.49
C GLY A 290 -18.61 -9.76 1.45
N LEU A 291 -18.27 -8.95 0.45
CA LEU A 291 -18.90 -7.67 0.17
C LEU A 291 -20.01 -7.86 -0.86
N LYS A 292 -21.23 -7.53 -0.47
CA LYS A 292 -22.41 -7.62 -1.35
C LYS A 292 -22.52 -6.35 -2.18
N ILE A 293 -22.53 -6.49 -3.50
CA ILE A 293 -22.67 -5.37 -4.43
C ILE A 293 -24.12 -4.89 -4.45
N ILE A 294 -24.34 -3.61 -4.17
CA ILE A 294 -25.64 -2.93 -4.24
C ILE A 294 -25.77 -2.23 -5.60
N GLU A 295 -24.68 -1.60 -6.05
CA GLU A 295 -24.63 -0.82 -7.27
C GLU A 295 -23.21 -0.87 -7.86
N LYS A 296 -23.10 -0.76 -9.17
CA LYS A 296 -21.84 -0.63 -9.88
C LYS A 296 -22.01 0.16 -11.16
N GLY A 297 -20.93 0.73 -11.67
CA GLY A 297 -20.93 1.46 -12.92
C GLY A 297 -19.57 2.04 -13.27
N ILE A 298 -19.57 2.91 -14.25
CA ILE A 298 -18.44 3.72 -14.67
C ILE A 298 -18.74 5.17 -14.33
N THR A 299 -17.76 5.86 -13.75
CA THR A 299 -17.80 7.31 -13.53
C THR A 299 -16.62 7.98 -14.22
N SER A 300 -16.86 9.16 -14.78
CA SER A 300 -15.84 10.02 -15.41
C SER A 300 -15.38 11.15 -14.49
N ALA A 301 -15.72 11.07 -13.23
CA ALA A 301 -15.69 12.18 -12.29
C ALA A 301 -14.29 12.58 -11.77
N MET A 302 -13.20 12.00 -12.29
CA MET A 302 -11.85 12.43 -11.89
C MET A 302 -11.12 13.08 -13.05
N PRO A 303 -10.60 14.30 -12.84
CA PRO A 303 -9.67 14.91 -13.80
C PRO A 303 -8.49 13.96 -14.07
N ASN A 304 -8.11 13.81 -15.32
CA ASN A 304 -7.05 12.93 -15.81
C ASN A 304 -7.35 11.42 -15.81
N PHE A 305 -8.56 11.01 -15.43
CA PHE A 305 -9.02 9.62 -15.59
C PHE A 305 -10.22 9.63 -16.54
N ASN A 306 -10.06 8.99 -17.70
CA ASN A 306 -11.14 8.91 -18.69
C ASN A 306 -12.32 8.03 -18.21
N SER A 307 -12.03 7.09 -17.31
CA SER A 307 -13.03 6.21 -16.69
C SER A 307 -12.52 5.61 -15.38
N LEU A 308 -13.42 5.54 -14.41
CA LEU A 308 -13.25 4.80 -13.17
C LEU A 308 -14.41 3.83 -13.01
N MET A 309 -14.11 2.57 -12.79
CA MET A 309 -15.11 1.63 -12.28
C MET A 309 -15.45 1.96 -10.84
N TYR A 310 -16.70 1.84 -10.47
CA TYR A 310 -17.11 1.92 -9.08
C TYR A 310 -18.05 0.79 -8.69
N ALA A 311 -18.02 0.45 -7.41
CA ALA A 311 -19.03 -0.38 -6.76
C ALA A 311 -19.42 0.25 -5.42
N VAL A 312 -20.72 0.23 -5.14
CA VAL A 312 -21.26 0.44 -3.79
C VAL A 312 -21.57 -0.94 -3.23
N VAL A 313 -21.03 -1.22 -2.04
CA VAL A 313 -21.11 -2.55 -1.40
C VAL A 313 -21.55 -2.43 0.06
N GLN A 314 -22.03 -3.58 0.58
CA GLN A 314 -22.45 -3.76 1.97
C GLN A 314 -21.85 -5.05 2.55
#